data_47da96071ae92f17dd0d5fd6d88a3599
#
_entry.id   47da96071ae92f17dd0d5fd6d88a3599
#
_cell.length_a   1.000
_cell.length_b   1.000
_cell.length_c   1.000
_cell.angle_alpha   90.00
_cell.angle_beta   90.00
_cell.angle_gamma   90.00
#
_symmetry.space_group_name_H-M   'P 1'
#
loop_
_entity.id
_entity.type
_entity.pdbx_description
1 polymer ?
#
loop_
_entity_poly.entity_id
_entity_poly.type
_entity_poly.pdbx_seq_one_letter_code
_entity_poly.pdbx_strand_id
1 'polypeptide(L)'
;MEKSLDKSCVLNSRGKELLAQDEKSERVAAAFCRLFELARVLRSKEGCPWDREQTPRSMRGALVEETFEAVDAITEGDAMHSKEELGDLFFNATLVCSMFDEQWEAGRNAGGKKDGFAFEDALDDVCQKLIRRHPHVFAAAKGVKAESVPRLWDSIKENVEGRKSDCVLDSVPKEFPPLLKACKFQRKAAKKGFDWPDADSALAKMNEELGEVKSAFLEGDRGHLEEECGDMLFAAVNYVQKLGVDPVVALERANKKFYERFSYVQHKCEQLEPGKD
;
A
#
# COMPACT_ATOMS: atom_id res chain seq x y z
N MET A 1 -9.41 16.84 26.68
CA MET A 1 -8.83 16.00 25.62
C MET A 1 -7.53 16.53 25.02
N GLU A 2 -6.71 17.23 25.81
CA GLU A 2 -5.45 17.88 25.36
C GLU A 2 -4.17 17.04 25.62
N LYS A 3 -4.27 15.75 25.98
CA LYS A 3 -3.13 15.02 26.57
C LYS A 3 -2.39 14.03 25.67
N SER A 4 -2.84 13.74 24.43
CA SER A 4 -2.22 12.68 23.62
C SER A 4 -1.16 13.15 22.60
N LEU A 5 -1.19 14.40 22.19
CA LEU A 5 -0.23 14.93 21.19
C LEU A 5 1.14 15.34 21.76
N ASP A 6 1.36 15.25 23.08
CA ASP A 6 2.46 15.95 23.77
C ASP A 6 3.69 15.09 24.16
N LYS A 7 3.95 13.96 23.59
CA LYS A 7 5.13 13.20 24.07
C LYS A 7 6.36 13.15 23.15
N SER A 8 6.32 13.64 21.91
CA SER A 8 7.52 13.65 21.04
C SER A 8 7.53 14.60 19.83
N CYS A 9 6.47 15.35 19.56
CA CYS A 9 6.43 16.30 18.44
C CYS A 9 6.15 17.72 18.91
N VAL A 10 7.18 18.59 18.87
CA VAL A 10 7.00 20.02 19.14
C VAL A 10 6.31 20.67 17.94
N LEU A 11 4.99 20.81 18.03
CA LEU A 11 4.24 21.63 17.09
C LEU A 11 4.55 23.12 17.37
N ASN A 12 4.88 23.86 16.32
CA ASN A 12 4.92 25.33 16.41
C ASN A 12 3.49 25.91 16.46
N SER A 13 3.35 27.22 16.70
CA SER A 13 2.05 27.91 16.78
C SER A 13 1.18 27.66 15.56
N ARG A 14 1.79 27.67 14.35
CA ARG A 14 1.11 27.38 13.08
C ARG A 14 0.64 25.93 13.00
N GLY A 15 1.42 24.99 13.47
CA GLY A 15 1.02 23.57 13.47
C GLY A 15 -0.17 23.31 14.40
N LYS A 16 -0.22 24.00 15.53
CA LYS A 16 -1.37 23.96 16.46
C LYS A 16 -2.62 24.56 15.84
N GLU A 17 -2.50 25.68 15.14
CA GLU A 17 -3.59 26.35 14.44
C GLU A 17 -4.13 25.48 13.27
N LEU A 18 -3.24 24.86 12.48
CA LEU A 18 -3.60 23.99 11.36
C LEU A 18 -4.32 22.72 11.78
N LEU A 19 -4.10 22.23 12.99
CA LEU A 19 -4.75 21.05 13.55
C LEU A 19 -5.92 21.40 14.49
N ALA A 20 -6.33 22.66 14.54
CA ALA A 20 -7.52 23.06 15.27
C ALA A 20 -8.76 22.40 14.69
N GLN A 21 -9.59 21.84 15.56
CA GLN A 21 -10.84 21.18 15.16
C GLN A 21 -11.87 22.24 14.71
N ASP A 22 -12.58 21.92 13.64
CA ASP A 22 -13.70 22.66 13.12
C ASP A 22 -14.95 21.75 13.06
N GLU A 23 -16.09 22.30 12.69
CA GLU A 23 -17.35 21.55 12.54
C GLU A 23 -17.24 20.33 11.62
N LYS A 24 -16.40 20.39 10.57
CA LYS A 24 -16.18 19.28 9.66
C LYS A 24 -15.39 18.17 10.37
N SER A 25 -14.37 18.54 11.12
CA SER A 25 -13.56 17.60 11.92
C SER A 25 -14.42 16.88 12.96
N GLU A 26 -15.33 17.58 13.62
CA GLU A 26 -16.27 16.98 14.57
C GLU A 26 -17.21 15.96 13.89
N ARG A 27 -17.77 16.30 12.72
CA ARG A 27 -18.62 15.37 11.96
C ARG A 27 -17.85 14.11 11.49
N VAL A 28 -16.60 14.29 11.03
CA VAL A 28 -15.73 13.17 10.63
C VAL A 28 -15.38 12.31 11.83
N ALA A 29 -15.02 12.89 12.96
CA ALA A 29 -14.73 12.17 14.18
C ALA A 29 -15.94 11.35 14.64
N ALA A 30 -17.16 11.94 14.64
CA ALA A 30 -18.38 11.24 14.98
C ALA A 30 -18.70 10.09 14.01
N ALA A 31 -18.41 10.25 12.71
CA ALA A 31 -18.60 9.18 11.73
C ALA A 31 -17.60 8.03 11.96
N PHE A 32 -16.35 8.34 12.24
CA PHE A 32 -15.32 7.34 12.52
C PHE A 32 -15.61 6.60 13.84
N CYS A 33 -16.06 7.31 14.88
CA CYS A 33 -16.52 6.66 16.13
C CYS A 33 -17.67 5.68 15.87
N ARG A 34 -18.65 6.02 15.02
CA ARG A 34 -19.71 5.08 14.66
C ARG A 34 -19.19 3.83 13.95
N LEU A 35 -18.23 3.97 13.05
CA LEU A 35 -17.59 2.85 12.37
C LEU A 35 -16.86 1.94 13.35
N PHE A 36 -16.10 2.52 14.27
CA PHE A 36 -15.42 1.79 15.34
C PHE A 36 -16.38 1.03 16.23
N GLU A 37 -17.45 1.69 16.71
CA GLU A 37 -18.48 1.03 17.54
C GLU A 37 -19.20 -0.07 16.76
N LEU A 38 -19.47 0.11 15.46
CA LEU A 38 -20.04 -0.92 14.61
C LEU A 38 -19.15 -2.16 14.56
N ALA A 39 -17.85 -1.99 14.32
CA ALA A 39 -16.89 -3.11 14.31
C ALA A 39 -16.90 -3.86 15.66
N ARG A 40 -16.94 -3.14 16.80
CA ARG A 40 -17.04 -3.75 18.14
C ARG A 40 -18.34 -4.52 18.33
N VAL A 41 -19.47 -3.97 17.90
CA VAL A 41 -20.78 -4.64 17.98
C VAL A 41 -20.78 -5.91 17.15
N LEU A 42 -20.30 -5.88 15.92
CA LEU A 42 -20.23 -7.05 15.04
C LEU A 42 -19.40 -8.19 15.67
N ARG A 43 -18.35 -7.88 16.41
CA ARG A 43 -17.51 -8.85 17.11
C ARG A 43 -17.96 -9.21 18.51
N SER A 44 -18.99 -8.54 19.04
CA SER A 44 -19.53 -8.83 20.38
C SER A 44 -20.20 -10.22 20.45
N LYS A 45 -20.51 -10.68 21.67
CA LYS A 45 -21.18 -11.97 21.89
C LYS A 45 -22.56 -12.07 21.19
N GLU A 46 -23.22 -10.95 21.02
CA GLU A 46 -24.53 -10.81 20.37
C GLU A 46 -24.41 -10.36 18.91
N GLY A 47 -23.16 -10.18 18.43
CA GLY A 47 -22.86 -9.72 17.09
C GLY A 47 -22.87 -10.83 16.03
N CYS A 48 -22.24 -10.56 14.89
CA CYS A 48 -22.19 -11.48 13.76
C CYS A 48 -21.30 -12.70 14.07
N PRO A 49 -21.79 -13.94 13.95
CA PRO A 49 -20.96 -15.13 14.17
C PRO A 49 -19.76 -15.20 13.26
N TRP A 50 -19.89 -14.77 12.01
CA TRP A 50 -18.82 -14.78 11.03
C TRP A 50 -17.71 -13.79 11.41
N ASP A 51 -18.04 -12.55 11.76
CA ASP A 51 -17.05 -11.53 12.15
C ASP A 51 -16.31 -11.92 13.43
N ARG A 52 -16.98 -12.61 14.34
CA ARG A 52 -16.38 -13.11 15.59
C ARG A 52 -15.30 -14.16 15.37
N GLU A 53 -15.46 -15.00 14.35
CA GLU A 53 -14.49 -16.04 13.99
C GLU A 53 -13.27 -15.49 13.24
N GLN A 54 -13.37 -14.27 12.70
CA GLN A 54 -12.26 -13.67 11.97
C GLN A 54 -11.06 -13.35 12.89
N THR A 55 -9.89 -13.44 12.31
CA THR A 55 -8.62 -13.10 12.93
C THR A 55 -7.87 -12.09 12.05
N PRO A 56 -6.89 -11.34 12.58
CA PRO A 56 -6.08 -10.45 11.74
C PRO A 56 -5.45 -11.19 10.54
N ARG A 57 -5.17 -12.49 10.72
CA ARG A 57 -4.59 -13.31 9.64
C ARG A 57 -5.61 -13.67 8.57
N SER A 58 -6.85 -14.00 8.91
CA SER A 58 -7.89 -14.32 7.93
C SER A 58 -8.31 -13.10 7.12
N MET A 59 -8.32 -11.90 7.72
CA MET A 59 -8.72 -10.65 7.07
C MET A 59 -7.68 -10.07 6.09
N ARG A 60 -6.51 -10.67 5.96
CA ARG A 60 -5.47 -10.17 5.03
C ARG A 60 -5.93 -10.15 3.57
N GLY A 61 -6.71 -11.15 3.17
CA GLY A 61 -7.29 -11.23 1.82
C GLY A 61 -8.21 -10.05 1.54
N ALA A 62 -9.20 -9.84 2.42
CA ALA A 62 -10.15 -8.75 2.31
C ALA A 62 -9.47 -7.37 2.25
N LEU A 63 -8.46 -7.10 3.09
CA LEU A 63 -7.70 -5.85 3.03
C LEU A 63 -7.01 -5.61 1.68
N VAL A 64 -6.55 -6.65 1.02
CA VAL A 64 -5.90 -6.56 -0.29
C VAL A 64 -6.96 -6.36 -1.38
N GLU A 65 -8.07 -7.08 -1.32
CA GLU A 65 -9.20 -7.03 -2.24
C GLU A 65 -9.78 -5.61 -2.29
N GLU A 66 -10.24 -5.06 -1.16
CA GLU A 66 -10.75 -3.68 -1.09
C GLU A 66 -9.73 -2.62 -1.53
N THR A 67 -8.43 -2.89 -1.29
CA THR A 67 -7.39 -1.98 -1.79
C THR A 67 -7.34 -1.95 -3.30
N PHE A 68 -7.50 -3.09 -3.99
CA PHE A 68 -7.50 -3.15 -5.45
C PHE A 68 -8.80 -2.61 -6.03
N GLU A 69 -9.94 -2.88 -5.42
CA GLU A 69 -11.25 -2.35 -5.83
C GLU A 69 -11.28 -0.82 -5.72
N ALA A 70 -10.76 -0.27 -4.62
CA ALA A 70 -10.57 1.18 -4.47
C ALA A 70 -9.63 1.76 -5.55
N VAL A 71 -8.53 1.07 -5.89
CA VAL A 71 -7.60 1.51 -6.95
C VAL A 71 -8.29 1.49 -8.32
N ASP A 72 -9.11 0.49 -8.60
CA ASP A 72 -9.86 0.38 -9.85
C ASP A 72 -10.89 1.51 -9.98
N ALA A 73 -11.72 1.72 -8.99
CA ALA A 73 -12.71 2.79 -8.97
C ALA A 73 -12.07 4.19 -9.14
N ILE A 74 -10.93 4.44 -8.48
CA ILE A 74 -10.15 5.68 -8.63
C ILE A 74 -9.58 5.79 -10.05
N THR A 75 -9.12 4.71 -10.65
CA THR A 75 -8.53 4.69 -12.00
C THR A 75 -9.60 4.95 -13.06
N GLU A 76 -10.82 4.51 -12.84
CA GLU A 76 -11.98 4.77 -13.69
C GLU A 76 -12.52 6.20 -13.55
N GLY A 77 -12.17 6.88 -12.45
CA GLY A 77 -12.65 8.23 -12.15
C GLY A 77 -14.09 8.23 -11.62
N ASP A 78 -14.61 7.08 -11.17
CA ASP A 78 -15.93 6.97 -10.54
C ASP A 78 -15.85 7.35 -9.06
N ALA A 79 -16.29 8.56 -8.75
CA ALA A 79 -16.26 9.08 -7.38
C ALA A 79 -17.24 8.36 -6.44
N MET A 80 -18.35 7.84 -6.96
CA MET A 80 -19.34 7.13 -6.13
C MET A 80 -18.86 5.72 -5.79
N HIS A 81 -18.34 4.99 -6.75
CA HIS A 81 -17.69 3.70 -6.56
C HIS A 81 -16.44 3.85 -5.67
N SER A 82 -15.58 4.84 -5.94
CA SER A 82 -14.42 5.11 -5.07
C SER A 82 -14.80 5.40 -3.61
N LYS A 83 -15.96 6.04 -3.36
CA LYS A 83 -16.46 6.28 -2.00
C LYS A 83 -16.87 4.97 -1.33
N GLU A 84 -17.49 4.05 -2.05
CA GLU A 84 -17.89 2.73 -1.57
C GLU A 84 -16.67 1.93 -1.16
N GLU A 85 -15.74 1.69 -2.09
CA GLU A 85 -14.55 0.87 -1.86
C GLU A 85 -13.60 1.45 -0.79
N LEU A 86 -13.45 2.77 -0.74
CA LEU A 86 -12.73 3.41 0.37
C LEU A 86 -13.44 3.24 1.72
N GLY A 87 -14.76 3.17 1.73
CA GLY A 87 -15.55 2.89 2.92
C GLY A 87 -15.29 1.48 3.43
N ASP A 88 -15.27 0.49 2.55
CA ASP A 88 -15.02 -0.92 2.87
C ASP A 88 -13.57 -1.15 3.31
N LEU A 89 -12.61 -0.47 2.67
CA LEU A 89 -11.23 -0.45 3.14
C LEU A 89 -11.10 0.14 4.56
N PHE A 90 -11.80 1.24 4.88
CA PHE A 90 -11.84 1.80 6.23
C PHE A 90 -12.45 0.83 7.22
N PHE A 91 -13.53 0.13 6.86
CA PHE A 91 -14.17 -0.86 7.70
C PHE A 91 -13.23 -2.04 7.97
N ASN A 92 -12.65 -2.65 6.96
CA ASN A 92 -11.74 -3.78 7.11
C ASN A 92 -10.49 -3.42 7.95
N ALA A 93 -9.93 -2.22 7.74
CA ALA A 93 -8.82 -1.74 8.57
C ALA A 93 -9.25 -1.53 10.02
N THR A 94 -10.44 -0.96 10.27
CA THR A 94 -11.00 -0.75 11.60
C THR A 94 -11.26 -2.09 12.29
N LEU A 95 -11.83 -3.06 11.59
CA LEU A 95 -12.12 -4.39 12.11
C LEU A 95 -10.82 -5.11 12.54
N VAL A 96 -9.77 -5.07 11.70
CA VAL A 96 -8.48 -5.67 12.03
C VAL A 96 -7.82 -4.96 13.23
N CYS A 97 -7.87 -3.63 13.30
CA CYS A 97 -7.37 -2.89 14.46
C CYS A 97 -8.12 -3.26 15.73
N SER A 98 -9.46 -3.42 15.66
CA SER A 98 -10.28 -3.86 16.80
C SER A 98 -9.91 -5.27 17.29
N MET A 99 -9.53 -6.18 16.39
CA MET A 99 -9.05 -7.51 16.77
C MET A 99 -7.73 -7.44 17.55
N PHE A 100 -6.81 -6.56 17.19
CA PHE A 100 -5.58 -6.35 17.96
C PHE A 100 -5.83 -5.66 19.29
N ASP A 101 -6.79 -4.75 19.35
CA ASP A 101 -7.23 -4.09 20.59
C ASP A 101 -7.82 -5.11 21.58
N GLU A 102 -8.69 -6.02 21.13
CA GLU A 102 -9.20 -7.13 21.92
C GLU A 102 -8.09 -8.00 22.52
N GLN A 103 -7.06 -8.33 21.72
CA GLN A 103 -5.91 -9.11 22.16
C GLN A 103 -5.08 -8.34 23.20
N TRP A 104 -4.90 -7.04 23.00
CA TRP A 104 -4.20 -6.18 23.94
C TRP A 104 -4.93 -6.04 25.28
N GLU A 105 -6.25 -5.83 25.25
CA GLU A 105 -7.08 -5.76 26.46
C GLU A 105 -7.08 -7.09 27.22
N ALA A 106 -7.24 -8.21 26.53
CA ALA A 106 -7.18 -9.55 27.12
C ALA A 106 -5.83 -9.82 27.78
N GLY A 107 -4.71 -9.49 27.10
CA GLY A 107 -3.36 -9.64 27.64
C GLY A 107 -3.09 -8.73 28.85
N ARG A 108 -3.62 -7.51 28.85
CA ARG A 108 -3.53 -6.58 29.97
C ARG A 108 -4.24 -7.08 31.22
N ASN A 109 -5.44 -7.67 31.03
CA ASN A 109 -6.25 -8.18 32.12
C ASN A 109 -5.69 -9.47 32.71
N ALA A 110 -5.00 -10.29 31.91
CA ALA A 110 -4.38 -11.56 32.35
C ALA A 110 -2.96 -11.40 32.94
N GLY A 111 -2.37 -10.21 32.94
CA GLY A 111 -0.97 -9.99 33.36
C GLY A 111 0.07 -10.69 32.44
N GLY A 112 -0.34 -11.09 31.25
CA GLY A 112 0.47 -11.82 30.27
C GLY A 112 1.18 -10.95 29.25
N LYS A 113 1.75 -11.60 28.22
CA LYS A 113 2.39 -10.93 27.09
C LYS A 113 1.33 -10.19 26.27
N LYS A 114 1.62 -8.94 25.91
CA LYS A 114 0.76 -8.12 25.09
C LYS A 114 1.00 -8.46 23.61
N ASP A 115 0.15 -9.28 23.02
CA ASP A 115 0.24 -9.65 21.59
C ASP A 115 -0.60 -8.74 20.67
N GLY A 116 -1.04 -7.57 21.15
CA GLY A 116 -1.82 -6.56 20.44
C GLY A 116 -1.37 -5.13 20.78
N PHE A 117 -2.18 -4.17 20.37
CA PHE A 117 -2.01 -2.74 20.63
C PHE A 117 -3.38 -2.10 20.85
N ALA A 118 -3.44 -0.99 21.61
CA ALA A 118 -4.67 -0.24 21.76
C ALA A 118 -5.04 0.44 20.42
N PHE A 119 -6.33 0.46 20.09
CA PHE A 119 -6.78 0.98 18.79
C PHE A 119 -6.30 2.41 18.54
N GLU A 120 -6.40 3.28 19.55
CA GLU A 120 -5.94 4.67 19.49
C GLU A 120 -4.44 4.81 19.23
N ASP A 121 -3.62 3.86 19.70
CA ASP A 121 -2.16 3.89 19.47
C ASP A 121 -1.83 3.83 17.98
N ALA A 122 -2.58 3.07 17.19
CA ALA A 122 -2.36 2.99 15.74
C ALA A 122 -2.63 4.33 15.04
N LEU A 123 -3.67 5.05 15.48
CA LEU A 123 -4.02 6.37 14.96
C LEU A 123 -3.04 7.44 15.40
N ASP A 124 -2.69 7.46 16.68
CA ASP A 124 -1.75 8.41 17.25
C ASP A 124 -0.34 8.24 16.66
N ASP A 125 0.12 7.01 16.50
CA ASP A 125 1.43 6.70 15.91
C ASP A 125 1.53 7.18 14.46
N VAL A 126 0.48 6.99 13.64
CA VAL A 126 0.50 7.49 12.27
C VAL A 126 0.46 9.01 12.22
N CYS A 127 -0.33 9.67 13.08
CA CYS A 127 -0.38 11.12 13.19
C CYS A 127 0.99 11.70 13.59
N GLN A 128 1.59 11.19 14.65
CA GLN A 128 2.92 11.60 15.12
C GLN A 128 3.98 11.38 14.05
N LYS A 129 3.95 10.23 13.38
CA LYS A 129 4.85 9.93 12.27
C LYS A 129 4.71 10.94 11.13
N LEU A 130 3.49 11.29 10.73
CA LEU A 130 3.24 12.26 9.66
C LEU A 130 3.69 13.67 10.06
N ILE A 131 3.39 14.13 11.27
CA ILE A 131 3.83 15.43 11.80
C ILE A 131 5.36 15.49 11.76
N ARG A 132 6.03 14.48 12.30
CA ARG A 132 7.50 14.41 12.34
C ARG A 132 8.14 14.42 10.96
N ARG A 133 7.51 13.79 9.96
CA ARG A 133 8.00 13.72 8.58
C ARG A 133 7.70 14.95 7.75
N HIS A 134 6.88 15.89 8.27
CA HIS A 134 6.53 17.13 7.59
C HIS A 134 6.97 18.37 8.37
N PRO A 135 8.26 18.51 8.74
CA PRO A 135 8.73 19.66 9.52
C PRO A 135 8.56 20.98 8.76
N HIS A 136 8.48 20.95 7.44
CA HIS A 136 8.19 22.11 6.60
C HIS A 136 6.75 22.64 6.74
N VAL A 137 5.83 21.81 7.26
CA VAL A 137 4.45 22.20 7.57
C VAL A 137 4.29 22.53 9.05
N PHE A 138 4.74 21.64 9.93
CA PHE A 138 4.44 21.67 11.36
C PHE A 138 5.55 22.27 12.24
N ALA A 139 6.76 22.51 11.67
CA ALA A 139 7.90 23.11 12.35
C ALA A 139 8.45 24.33 11.56
N ALA A 140 9.66 24.79 11.92
CA ALA A 140 10.23 26.04 11.40
C ALA A 140 10.86 25.96 9.99
N ALA A 141 10.90 24.81 9.35
CA ALA A 141 11.52 24.65 8.03
C ALA A 141 10.61 25.26 6.93
N LYS A 142 10.96 26.45 6.43
CA LYS A 142 10.24 27.13 5.34
C LYS A 142 10.91 26.87 3.99
N GLY A 143 10.13 26.87 2.89
CA GLY A 143 10.66 26.93 1.52
C GLY A 143 11.08 25.58 0.92
N VAL A 144 10.58 24.47 1.44
CA VAL A 144 10.83 23.14 0.87
C VAL A 144 10.03 22.95 -0.42
N LYS A 145 10.73 22.68 -1.54
CA LYS A 145 10.08 22.37 -2.82
C LYS A 145 9.55 20.93 -2.82
N ALA A 146 8.46 20.67 -3.54
CA ALA A 146 7.81 19.35 -3.62
C ALA A 146 8.79 18.22 -3.98
N GLU A 147 9.72 18.48 -4.91
CA GLU A 147 10.72 17.51 -5.37
C GLU A 147 11.71 17.09 -4.28
N SER A 148 11.93 17.92 -3.24
CA SER A 148 12.85 17.63 -2.14
C SER A 148 12.19 16.94 -0.93
N VAL A 149 10.86 16.91 -0.88
CA VAL A 149 10.11 16.28 0.23
C VAL A 149 10.42 14.79 0.39
N PRO A 150 10.49 13.94 -0.68
CA PRO A 150 10.83 12.53 -0.52
C PRO A 150 12.22 12.30 0.07
N ARG A 151 13.20 13.13 -0.28
CA ARG A 151 14.57 13.06 0.29
C ARG A 151 14.58 13.44 1.78
N LEU A 152 13.80 14.45 2.15
CA LEU A 152 13.64 14.86 3.54
C LEU A 152 13.02 13.73 4.37
N TRP A 153 12.00 13.04 3.87
CA TRP A 153 11.39 11.91 4.54
C TRP A 153 12.37 10.74 4.74
N ASP A 154 13.18 10.43 3.73
CA ASP A 154 14.18 9.36 3.83
C ASP A 154 15.25 9.71 4.87
N SER A 155 15.72 10.96 4.91
CA SER A 155 16.63 11.47 5.93
C SER A 155 16.07 11.37 7.35
N ILE A 156 14.79 11.69 7.54
CA ILE A 156 14.12 11.59 8.84
C ILE A 156 13.97 10.12 9.27
N LYS A 157 13.64 9.21 8.35
CA LYS A 157 13.55 7.77 8.63
C LYS A 157 14.90 7.20 9.10
N GLU A 158 15.99 7.59 8.46
CA GLU A 158 17.33 7.09 8.78
C GLU A 158 17.86 7.69 10.08
N ASN A 159 17.73 9.01 10.26
CA ASN A 159 18.41 9.74 11.32
C ASN A 159 17.58 9.92 12.60
N VAL A 160 16.26 10.01 12.50
CA VAL A 160 15.38 10.30 13.65
C VAL A 160 14.64 9.04 14.11
N GLU A 161 14.16 8.20 13.18
CA GLU A 161 13.40 7.00 13.52
C GLU A 161 14.30 5.77 13.78
N GLY A 162 15.61 5.88 13.55
CA GLY A 162 16.60 4.83 13.85
C GLY A 162 16.38 3.53 13.06
N ARG A 163 15.60 3.58 11.97
CA ARG A 163 15.30 2.41 11.12
C ARG A 163 16.50 2.11 10.23
N LYS A 164 17.61 1.70 10.87
CA LYS A 164 18.75 1.13 10.14
C LYS A 164 18.47 -0.36 9.97
N SER A 165 18.22 -0.79 8.73
CA SER A 165 18.30 -2.19 8.34
C SER A 165 19.66 -2.44 7.69
N ASP A 166 20.19 -3.65 7.79
CA ASP A 166 21.45 -4.04 7.15
C ASP A 166 21.34 -3.90 5.62
N CYS A 167 20.18 -4.19 5.06
CA CYS A 167 19.86 -3.95 3.64
C CYS A 167 18.65 -3.01 3.51
N VAL A 168 18.74 -2.00 2.66
CA VAL A 168 17.64 -1.06 2.37
C VAL A 168 16.39 -1.76 1.85
N LEU A 169 16.54 -2.94 1.25
CA LEU A 169 15.47 -3.74 0.70
C LEU A 169 14.65 -4.49 1.76
N ASP A 170 15.18 -4.71 2.98
CA ASP A 170 14.47 -5.41 4.07
C ASP A 170 13.17 -4.69 4.49
N SER A 171 13.07 -3.40 4.19
CA SER A 171 11.88 -2.61 4.48
C SER A 171 10.73 -2.79 3.47
N VAL A 172 10.93 -3.62 2.44
CA VAL A 172 9.88 -4.00 1.49
C VAL A 172 9.16 -5.24 2.01
N PRO A 173 7.82 -5.20 2.16
CA PRO A 173 7.08 -6.35 2.66
C PRO A 173 7.30 -7.60 1.81
N LYS A 174 7.48 -8.74 2.48
CA LYS A 174 7.73 -10.03 1.80
C LYS A 174 6.55 -10.47 0.95
N GLU A 175 5.34 -10.15 1.39
CA GLU A 175 4.07 -10.54 0.78
C GLU A 175 3.60 -9.58 -0.33
N PHE A 176 4.42 -8.62 -0.73
CA PHE A 176 4.05 -7.77 -1.87
C PHE A 176 3.89 -8.60 -3.14
N PRO A 177 2.88 -8.30 -3.98
CA PRO A 177 2.79 -8.86 -5.33
C PRO A 177 4.11 -8.66 -6.09
N PRO A 178 4.56 -9.65 -6.86
CA PRO A 178 5.90 -9.64 -7.48
C PRO A 178 6.21 -8.37 -8.26
N LEU A 179 5.27 -7.85 -9.05
CA LEU A 179 5.45 -6.60 -9.81
C LEU A 179 5.69 -5.40 -8.90
N LEU A 180 4.85 -5.23 -7.86
CA LEU A 180 5.02 -4.15 -6.88
C LEU A 180 6.33 -4.28 -6.10
N LYS A 181 6.75 -5.52 -5.79
CA LYS A 181 8.02 -5.81 -5.11
C LYS A 181 9.20 -5.39 -5.97
N ALA A 182 9.22 -5.78 -7.25
CA ALA A 182 10.24 -5.38 -8.22
C ALA A 182 10.35 -3.85 -8.32
N CYS A 183 9.21 -3.15 -8.49
CA CYS A 183 9.17 -1.70 -8.52
C CYS A 183 9.78 -1.07 -7.25
N LYS A 184 9.45 -1.61 -6.07
CA LYS A 184 9.96 -1.10 -4.78
C LYS A 184 11.44 -1.37 -4.61
N PHE A 185 11.92 -2.55 -4.97
CA PHE A 185 13.32 -2.91 -4.90
C PHE A 185 14.17 -1.97 -5.76
N GLN A 186 13.81 -1.81 -7.01
CA GLN A 186 14.52 -0.95 -7.96
C GLN A 186 14.53 0.51 -7.51
N ARG A 187 13.38 1.08 -7.10
CA ARG A 187 13.31 2.45 -6.57
C ARG A 187 14.19 2.66 -5.32
N LYS A 188 14.33 1.65 -4.47
CA LYS A 188 15.18 1.73 -3.27
C LYS A 188 16.67 1.61 -3.61
N ALA A 189 17.02 0.72 -4.53
CA ALA A 189 18.37 0.55 -5.05
C ALA A 189 18.85 1.84 -5.76
N ALA A 190 18.00 2.41 -6.61
CA ALA A 190 18.25 3.67 -7.31
C ALA A 190 18.58 4.83 -6.36
N LYS A 191 17.86 4.94 -5.22
CA LYS A 191 18.15 5.95 -4.19
C LYS A 191 19.53 5.80 -3.53
N LYS A 192 20.11 4.60 -3.58
CA LYS A 192 21.48 4.31 -3.09
C LYS A 192 22.54 4.39 -4.21
N GLY A 193 22.15 4.83 -5.41
CA GLY A 193 23.04 4.96 -6.57
C GLY A 193 23.21 3.66 -7.37
N PHE A 194 22.45 2.62 -7.04
CA PHE A 194 22.46 1.37 -7.80
C PHE A 194 21.29 1.36 -8.79
N ASP A 195 21.53 1.87 -9.97
CA ASP A 195 20.57 1.96 -11.07
C ASP A 195 21.29 2.22 -12.39
N TRP A 196 20.65 1.89 -13.51
CA TRP A 196 21.15 2.24 -14.85
C TRP A 196 21.20 3.77 -15.02
N PRO A 197 22.19 4.30 -15.76
CA PRO A 197 22.33 5.75 -15.91
C PRO A 197 21.17 6.38 -16.67
N ASP A 198 20.64 5.66 -17.66
CA ASP A 198 19.59 6.15 -18.58
C ASP A 198 18.65 5.02 -19.05
N ALA A 199 17.66 5.39 -19.85
CA ALA A 199 16.70 4.45 -20.41
C ALA A 199 17.30 3.53 -21.46
N ASP A 200 18.28 4.01 -22.23
CA ASP A 200 18.92 3.22 -23.29
C ASP A 200 19.73 2.07 -22.69
N SER A 201 20.43 2.32 -21.58
CA SER A 201 21.17 1.29 -20.83
C SER A 201 20.21 0.24 -20.24
N ALA A 202 19.08 0.66 -19.69
CA ALA A 202 18.05 -0.26 -19.19
C ALA A 202 17.39 -1.07 -20.31
N LEU A 203 17.17 -0.47 -21.48
CA LEU A 203 16.70 -1.16 -22.68
C LEU A 203 17.70 -2.20 -23.19
N ALA A 204 18.99 -1.84 -23.20
CA ALA A 204 20.05 -2.78 -23.59
C ALA A 204 20.06 -4.03 -22.70
N LYS A 205 19.94 -3.84 -21.35
CA LYS A 205 19.83 -4.97 -20.42
C LYS A 205 18.56 -5.80 -20.64
N MET A 206 17.41 -5.18 -20.86
CA MET A 206 16.19 -5.91 -21.17
C MET A 206 16.32 -6.77 -22.44
N ASN A 207 17.02 -6.26 -23.48
CA ASN A 207 17.28 -7.02 -24.70
C ASN A 207 18.28 -8.18 -24.49
N GLU A 208 19.27 -7.99 -23.60
CA GLU A 208 20.18 -9.05 -23.17
C GLU A 208 19.41 -10.20 -22.51
N GLU A 209 18.57 -9.90 -21.49
CA GLU A 209 17.72 -10.89 -20.81
C GLU A 209 16.78 -11.62 -21.79
N LEU A 210 16.21 -10.90 -22.76
CA LEU A 210 15.40 -11.54 -23.80
C LEU A 210 16.23 -12.53 -24.65
N GLY A 211 17.51 -12.26 -24.85
CA GLY A 211 18.44 -13.17 -25.51
C GLY A 211 18.71 -14.42 -24.69
N GLU A 212 18.88 -14.26 -23.36
CA GLU A 212 19.12 -15.35 -22.39
C GLU A 212 17.90 -16.26 -22.28
N VAL A 213 16.68 -15.71 -22.22
CA VAL A 213 15.43 -16.51 -22.33
C VAL A 213 15.43 -17.39 -23.60
N LYS A 214 15.82 -16.86 -24.75
CA LYS A 214 15.87 -17.64 -26.00
C LYS A 214 16.88 -18.76 -25.92
N SER A 215 18.03 -18.53 -25.31
CA SER A 215 19.09 -19.54 -25.13
C SER A 215 18.66 -20.64 -24.19
N ALA A 216 18.12 -20.27 -23.02
CA ALA A 216 17.60 -21.21 -22.02
C ALA A 216 16.44 -22.08 -22.58
N PHE A 217 15.58 -21.50 -23.42
CA PHE A 217 14.53 -22.25 -24.10
C PHE A 217 15.09 -23.32 -25.02
N LEU A 218 16.17 -23.04 -25.75
CA LEU A 218 16.84 -24.00 -26.66
C LEU A 218 17.60 -25.09 -25.90
N GLU A 219 18.10 -24.80 -24.71
CA GLU A 219 18.78 -25.76 -23.84
C GLU A 219 17.83 -26.80 -23.25
N GLY A 220 16.55 -26.46 -23.12
CA GLY A 220 15.50 -27.35 -22.60
C GLY A 220 15.51 -27.52 -21.08
N ASP A 221 16.32 -26.77 -20.36
CA ASP A 221 16.29 -26.70 -18.89
C ASP A 221 15.19 -25.77 -18.41
N ARG A 222 14.13 -26.35 -17.83
CA ARG A 222 12.97 -25.60 -17.37
C ARG A 222 13.28 -24.65 -16.19
N GLY A 223 14.21 -25.05 -15.30
CA GLY A 223 14.59 -24.22 -14.15
C GLY A 223 15.33 -22.96 -14.60
N HIS A 224 16.31 -23.14 -15.50
CA HIS A 224 17.06 -22.04 -16.11
C HIS A 224 16.14 -21.10 -16.91
N LEU A 225 15.23 -21.66 -17.70
CA LEU A 225 14.26 -20.86 -18.44
C LEU A 225 13.35 -20.02 -17.52
N GLU A 226 12.91 -20.56 -16.37
CA GLU A 226 12.10 -19.82 -15.40
C GLU A 226 12.89 -18.65 -14.77
N GLU A 227 14.18 -18.87 -14.48
CA GLU A 227 15.09 -17.83 -13.97
C GLU A 227 15.23 -16.69 -14.97
N GLU A 228 15.59 -16.99 -16.22
CA GLU A 228 15.77 -15.96 -17.27
C GLU A 228 14.47 -15.21 -17.60
N CYS A 229 13.33 -15.88 -17.59
CA CYS A 229 12.03 -15.21 -17.71
C CYS A 229 11.78 -14.23 -16.56
N GLY A 230 12.21 -14.58 -15.34
CA GLY A 230 12.13 -13.70 -14.17
C GLY A 230 12.98 -12.45 -14.35
N ASP A 231 14.23 -12.62 -14.81
CA ASP A 231 15.18 -11.52 -15.01
C ASP A 231 14.74 -10.60 -16.15
N MET A 232 14.23 -11.13 -17.24
CA MET A 232 13.62 -10.34 -18.32
C MET A 232 12.45 -9.49 -17.81
N LEU A 233 11.54 -10.06 -17.00
CA LEU A 233 10.41 -9.31 -16.42
C LEU A 233 10.92 -8.22 -15.48
N PHE A 234 11.94 -8.50 -14.66
CA PHE A 234 12.54 -7.53 -13.75
C PHE A 234 13.23 -6.39 -14.51
N ALA A 235 13.97 -6.69 -15.59
CA ALA A 235 14.58 -5.68 -16.46
C ALA A 235 13.54 -4.82 -17.18
N ALA A 236 12.42 -5.42 -17.65
CA ALA A 236 11.32 -4.69 -18.25
C ALA A 236 10.68 -3.69 -17.28
N VAL A 237 10.48 -4.06 -16.01
CA VAL A 237 9.98 -3.15 -14.96
C VAL A 237 10.94 -1.97 -14.78
N ASN A 238 12.25 -2.21 -14.76
CA ASN A 238 13.23 -1.14 -14.62
C ASN A 238 13.19 -0.18 -15.82
N TYR A 239 13.17 -0.71 -17.03
CA TYR A 239 13.08 0.10 -18.25
C TYR A 239 11.85 1.01 -18.26
N VAL A 240 10.68 0.47 -17.91
CA VAL A 240 9.42 1.25 -17.82
C VAL A 240 9.55 2.37 -16.79
N GLN A 241 10.16 2.12 -15.62
CA GLN A 241 10.42 3.15 -14.62
C GLN A 241 11.39 4.24 -15.12
N LYS A 242 12.41 3.87 -15.89
CA LYS A 242 13.34 4.82 -16.53
C LYS A 242 12.67 5.75 -17.53
N LEU A 243 11.60 5.30 -18.18
CA LEU A 243 10.75 6.12 -19.04
C LEU A 243 9.81 7.07 -18.23
N GLY A 244 9.87 7.06 -16.91
CA GLY A 244 8.99 7.85 -16.05
C GLY A 244 7.54 7.32 -15.98
N VAL A 245 7.31 6.09 -16.40
CA VAL A 245 5.99 5.44 -16.38
C VAL A 245 5.90 4.55 -15.15
N ASP A 246 4.72 4.50 -14.51
CA ASP A 246 4.47 3.52 -13.44
C ASP A 246 4.12 2.15 -14.06
N PRO A 247 4.92 1.10 -13.80
CA PRO A 247 4.69 -0.21 -14.41
C PRO A 247 3.37 -0.87 -14.00
N VAL A 248 2.88 -0.60 -12.79
CA VAL A 248 1.61 -1.16 -12.30
C VAL A 248 0.46 -0.55 -13.07
N VAL A 249 0.42 0.77 -13.19
CA VAL A 249 -0.60 1.50 -13.94
C VAL A 249 -0.55 1.14 -15.44
N ALA A 250 0.65 0.99 -15.99
CA ALA A 250 0.82 0.63 -17.40
C ALA A 250 0.27 -0.78 -17.69
N LEU A 251 0.57 -1.75 -16.83
CA LEU A 251 0.10 -3.13 -16.98
C LEU A 251 -1.42 -3.21 -16.78
N GLU A 252 -1.98 -2.46 -15.81
CA GLU A 252 -3.43 -2.43 -15.58
C GLU A 252 -4.18 -1.89 -16.80
N ARG A 253 -3.69 -0.83 -17.42
CA ARG A 253 -4.27 -0.35 -18.70
C ARG A 253 -4.20 -1.38 -19.83
N ALA A 254 -3.16 -2.21 -19.84
CA ALA A 254 -3.05 -3.29 -20.82
C ALA A 254 -4.07 -4.40 -20.53
N ASN A 255 -4.24 -4.79 -19.25
CA ASN A 255 -5.24 -5.75 -18.80
C ASN A 255 -6.65 -5.31 -19.17
N LYS A 256 -7.02 -4.07 -18.84
CA LYS A 256 -8.33 -3.50 -19.19
C LYS A 256 -8.59 -3.53 -20.70
N LYS A 257 -7.62 -3.10 -21.50
CA LYS A 257 -7.72 -3.14 -22.96
C LYS A 257 -7.88 -4.57 -23.50
N PHE A 258 -7.19 -5.54 -22.90
CA PHE A 258 -7.35 -6.95 -23.26
C PHE A 258 -8.76 -7.46 -22.91
N TYR A 259 -9.22 -7.17 -21.69
CA TYR A 259 -10.56 -7.54 -21.22
C TYR A 259 -11.65 -6.99 -22.14
N GLU A 260 -11.63 -5.70 -22.46
CA GLU A 260 -12.60 -5.05 -23.34
C GLU A 260 -12.64 -5.69 -24.73
N ARG A 261 -11.47 -6.00 -25.29
CA ARG A 261 -11.36 -6.65 -26.61
C ARG A 261 -11.87 -8.09 -26.58
N PHE A 262 -11.50 -8.83 -25.56
CA PHE A 262 -11.92 -10.22 -25.41
C PHE A 262 -13.43 -10.31 -25.16
N SER A 263 -14.00 -9.50 -24.29
CA SER A 263 -15.43 -9.42 -24.03
C SER A 263 -16.23 -9.09 -25.30
N TYR A 264 -15.71 -8.17 -26.11
CA TYR A 264 -16.33 -7.89 -27.41
C TYR A 264 -16.34 -9.12 -28.35
N VAL A 265 -15.22 -9.83 -28.43
CA VAL A 265 -15.11 -11.05 -29.25
C VAL A 265 -16.06 -12.12 -28.72
N GLN A 266 -16.07 -12.37 -27.42
CA GLN A 266 -16.96 -13.34 -26.78
C GLN A 266 -18.42 -13.06 -27.08
N HIS A 267 -18.88 -11.83 -26.86
CA HIS A 267 -20.27 -11.43 -27.22
C HIS A 267 -20.60 -11.62 -28.67
N LYS A 268 -19.66 -11.37 -29.57
CA LYS A 268 -19.88 -11.60 -31.01
C LYS A 268 -19.96 -13.08 -31.34
N CYS A 269 -19.16 -13.92 -30.74
CA CYS A 269 -19.24 -15.37 -30.90
C CYS A 269 -20.60 -15.93 -30.42
N GLU A 270 -21.05 -15.50 -29.24
CA GLU A 270 -22.35 -15.89 -28.68
C GLU A 270 -23.54 -15.48 -29.59
N GLN A 271 -23.44 -14.33 -30.29
CA GLN A 271 -24.44 -13.88 -31.24
C GLN A 271 -24.45 -14.71 -32.55
N LEU A 272 -23.31 -15.27 -32.94
CA LEU A 272 -23.16 -16.04 -34.17
C LEU A 272 -23.50 -17.54 -34.00
N GLU A 273 -23.33 -18.08 -32.77
CA GLU A 273 -23.65 -19.46 -32.41
C GLU A 273 -24.53 -19.51 -31.14
N PRO A 274 -25.79 -19.08 -31.17
CA PRO A 274 -26.66 -19.18 -30.01
C PRO A 274 -26.95 -20.64 -29.69
N GLY A 275 -26.33 -21.17 -28.60
CA GLY A 275 -26.67 -22.49 -28.06
C GLY A 275 -25.63 -23.61 -28.19
N LYS A 276 -24.35 -23.30 -28.36
CA LYS A 276 -23.27 -24.24 -28.05
C LYS A 276 -22.59 -23.81 -26.73
N ASP A 277 -22.96 -24.51 -25.65
CA ASP A 277 -22.22 -24.52 -24.38
C ASP A 277 -20.89 -25.26 -24.54
#